data_6f71b641984374093cede48d145bd5fe
#
_entry.id   6f71b641984374093cede48d145bd5fe
#
_cell.length_a   1.000
_cell.length_b   1.000
_cell.length_c   1.000
_cell.angle_alpha   90.00
_cell.angle_beta   90.00
_cell.angle_gamma   90.00
#
_symmetry.space_group_name_H-M   'P 1'
#
loop_
_entity.id
_entity.type
_entity.pdbx_description
1 polymer ?
#
loop_
_entity_poly.entity_id
_entity_poly.type
_entity_poly.pdbx_seq_one_letter_code
_entity_poly.pdbx_strand_id
1 'polypeptide(L)'
;MIVYDDPRKWAKRVLADDGWLSGIPCTGTVPDSFEGDLIWLALDGGPQLHVRERVFLRVNVFSDTPDRAMSLSRRVEAVLADGVDGDPVVYCKRSTGPDLLVDGACFDVYSLFELICRPVESE
;
A
#
# COMPACT_ATOMS: atom_id res chain seq x y z
N MET A 1 4.03 26.84 6.96
CA MET A 1 4.51 25.50 7.35
C MET A 1 4.10 24.50 6.29
N ILE A 2 4.98 23.62 5.89
CA ILE A 2 4.67 22.56 4.93
C ILE A 2 4.53 21.25 5.71
N VAL A 3 3.38 20.62 5.60
CA VAL A 3 3.08 19.37 6.29
C VAL A 3 2.65 18.34 5.26
N TYR A 4 3.19 17.14 5.39
CA TYR A 4 2.80 16.00 4.56
C TYR A 4 1.96 15.04 5.39
N ASP A 5 0.88 14.57 4.78
CA ASP A 5 0.03 13.56 5.44
C ASP A 5 0.63 12.16 5.23
N ASP A 6 0.18 11.22 6.04
CA ASP A 6 0.59 9.82 5.94
C ASP A 6 -0.07 9.20 4.69
N PRO A 7 0.70 8.83 3.67
CA PRO A 7 0.12 8.28 2.44
C PRO A 7 -0.56 6.92 2.62
N ARG A 8 -0.35 6.23 3.76
CA ARG A 8 -1.11 5.01 4.06
C ARG A 8 -2.60 5.30 4.21
N LYS A 9 -2.97 6.50 4.67
CA LYS A 9 -4.38 6.92 4.74
C LYS A 9 -5.00 6.95 3.35
N TRP A 10 -4.29 7.52 2.38
CA TRP A 10 -4.73 7.53 1.00
C TRP A 10 -4.88 6.11 0.45
N ALA A 11 -3.86 5.28 0.64
CA ALA A 11 -3.88 3.90 0.16
C ALA A 11 -5.05 3.12 0.77
N LYS A 12 -5.24 3.26 2.08
CA LYS A 12 -6.31 2.56 2.79
C LYS A 12 -7.68 2.98 2.27
N ARG A 13 -7.88 4.27 2.03
CA ARG A 13 -9.13 4.81 1.46
C ARG A 13 -9.39 4.26 0.06
N VAL A 14 -8.37 4.29 -0.79
CA VAL A 14 -8.49 3.83 -2.18
C VAL A 14 -8.79 2.34 -2.25
N LEU A 15 -8.11 1.54 -1.42
CA LEU A 15 -8.35 0.10 -1.37
C LEU A 15 -9.73 -0.23 -0.82
N ALA A 16 -10.23 0.54 0.14
CA ALA A 16 -11.54 0.31 0.73
C ALA A 16 -12.69 0.56 -0.26
N ASP A 17 -12.46 1.38 -1.28
CA ASP A 17 -13.47 1.67 -2.31
C ASP A 17 -13.56 0.56 -3.37
N ASP A 18 -12.60 -0.35 -3.42
CA ASP A 18 -12.61 -1.44 -4.38
C ASP A 18 -13.48 -2.60 -3.86
N GLY A 19 -14.38 -3.09 -4.70
CA GLY A 19 -15.32 -4.14 -4.31
C GLY A 19 -14.68 -5.47 -3.95
N TRP A 20 -13.48 -5.77 -4.49
CA TRP A 20 -12.74 -7.00 -4.17
C TRP A 20 -11.93 -6.89 -2.90
N LEU A 21 -11.48 -5.70 -2.56
CA LEU A 21 -10.53 -5.47 -1.47
C LEU A 21 -11.21 -4.90 -0.22
N SER A 22 -12.41 -4.38 -0.34
CA SER A 22 -13.09 -3.66 0.74
C SER A 22 -13.34 -4.50 1.99
N GLY A 23 -13.51 -5.82 1.83
CA GLY A 23 -13.73 -6.73 2.96
C GLY A 23 -12.46 -7.27 3.59
N ILE A 24 -11.29 -6.95 3.04
CA ILE A 24 -10.01 -7.47 3.54
C ILE A 24 -9.45 -6.48 4.55
N PRO A 25 -9.07 -6.94 5.76
CA PRO A 25 -8.42 -6.04 6.72
C PRO A 25 -7.17 -5.41 6.14
N CYS A 26 -7.05 -4.10 6.28
CA CYS A 26 -5.92 -3.33 5.80
C CYS A 26 -5.34 -2.58 7.00
N THR A 27 -4.13 -2.96 7.42
CA THR A 27 -3.57 -2.51 8.69
C THR A 27 -2.17 -1.93 8.52
N GLY A 28 -1.76 -1.12 9.49
CA GLY A 28 -0.39 -0.61 9.57
C GLY A 28 0.53 -1.51 10.40
N THR A 29 -0.01 -2.56 11.00
CA THR A 29 0.75 -3.55 11.77
C THR A 29 0.24 -4.94 11.44
N VAL A 30 1.12 -5.93 11.62
CA VAL A 30 0.73 -7.33 11.45
C VAL A 30 0.28 -7.86 12.80
N PRO A 31 -0.98 -8.34 12.93
CA PRO A 31 -1.43 -8.94 14.18
C PRO A 31 -0.65 -10.23 14.49
N ASP A 32 -0.55 -10.57 15.77
CA ASP A 32 0.11 -11.81 16.20
C ASP A 32 -0.56 -13.05 15.59
N SER A 33 -1.88 -13.00 15.40
CA SER A 33 -2.61 -14.04 14.71
C SER A 33 -3.73 -13.44 13.89
N PHE A 34 -3.98 -14.03 12.73
CA PHE A 34 -5.10 -13.67 11.87
C PHE A 34 -5.45 -14.87 10.98
N GLU A 35 -6.65 -14.85 10.44
CA GLU A 35 -7.11 -15.87 9.50
C GLU A 35 -7.52 -15.20 8.19
N GLY A 36 -7.32 -15.93 7.08
CA GLY A 36 -7.70 -15.45 5.77
C GLY A 36 -6.74 -14.42 5.23
N ASP A 37 -7.30 -13.41 4.58
CA ASP A 37 -6.52 -12.41 3.87
C ASP A 37 -6.22 -11.21 4.76
N LEU A 38 -5.04 -10.62 4.56
CA LEU A 38 -4.62 -9.40 5.25
C LEU A 38 -3.77 -8.56 4.32
N ILE A 39 -3.99 -7.26 4.31
CA ILE A 39 -3.13 -6.31 3.62
C ILE A 39 -2.40 -5.47 4.67
N TRP A 40 -1.09 -5.49 4.64
CA TRP A 40 -0.24 -4.72 5.54
C TRP A 40 0.44 -3.61 4.76
N LEU A 41 0.26 -2.37 5.23
CA LEU A 41 0.85 -1.17 4.65
C LEU A 41 1.91 -0.62 5.58
N ALA A 42 3.12 -0.40 5.07
CA ALA A 42 4.20 0.23 5.80
C ALA A 42 4.86 1.27 4.91
N LEU A 43 5.52 2.23 5.53
CA LEU A 43 6.26 3.25 4.80
C LEU A 43 7.75 3.02 4.99
N ASP A 44 8.47 3.05 3.87
CA ASP A 44 9.91 3.24 3.86
C ASP A 44 10.14 4.70 3.46
N GLY A 45 10.97 5.40 4.21
CA GLY A 45 11.23 6.81 3.96
C GLY A 45 11.92 7.06 2.64
N GLY A 46 11.81 8.28 2.15
CA GLY A 46 12.49 8.76 0.96
C GLY A 46 12.85 10.22 1.12
N PRO A 47 13.62 10.77 0.16
CA PRO A 47 14.03 12.16 0.26
C PRO A 47 12.85 13.10 0.03
N GLN A 48 12.85 14.19 0.77
CA GLN A 48 11.94 15.29 0.49
C GLN A 48 12.43 16.01 -0.76
N LEU A 49 11.55 16.14 -1.75
CA LEU A 49 11.80 16.94 -2.93
C LEU A 49 11.40 18.39 -2.63
N HIS A 50 11.67 19.31 -3.54
CA HIS A 50 11.51 20.76 -3.28
C HIS A 50 10.15 21.12 -2.64
N VAL A 51 9.02 20.75 -3.28
CA VAL A 51 7.67 21.00 -2.76
C VAL A 51 6.85 19.72 -2.76
N ARG A 52 7.51 18.58 -2.74
CA ARG A 52 6.88 17.26 -2.75
C ARG A 52 7.69 16.31 -1.92
N GLU A 53 7.06 15.22 -1.52
CA GLU A 53 7.70 14.17 -0.77
C GLU A 53 7.69 12.90 -1.60
N ARG A 54 8.84 12.23 -1.69
CA ARG A 54 8.94 10.90 -2.25
C ARG A 54 9.01 9.90 -1.11
N VAL A 55 8.10 8.94 -1.10
CA VAL A 55 8.09 7.86 -0.12
C VAL A 55 7.89 6.54 -0.83
N PHE A 56 8.25 5.47 -0.15
CA PHE A 56 7.98 4.13 -0.64
C PHE A 56 6.93 3.49 0.25
N LEU A 57 5.85 3.04 -0.39
CA LEU A 57 4.79 2.30 0.29
C LEU A 57 5.07 0.82 0.12
N ARG A 58 5.28 0.13 1.22
CA ARG A 58 5.42 -1.32 1.24
C ARG A 58 4.04 -1.93 1.42
N VAL A 59 3.70 -2.87 0.56
CA VAL A 59 2.44 -3.61 0.64
C VAL A 59 2.74 -5.08 0.73
N ASN A 60 2.33 -5.69 1.82
CA ASN A 60 2.37 -7.14 2.00
C ASN A 60 0.94 -7.66 1.98
N VAL A 61 0.68 -8.63 1.11
CA VAL A 61 -0.62 -9.29 1.02
C VAL A 61 -0.47 -10.72 1.51
N PHE A 62 -1.17 -11.03 2.59
CA PHE A 62 -1.16 -12.38 3.18
C PHE A 62 -2.43 -13.11 2.78
N SER A 63 -2.28 -14.39 2.46
CA SER A 63 -3.43 -15.25 2.15
C SER A 63 -3.10 -16.71 2.43
N ASP A 64 -4.12 -17.55 2.41
CA ASP A 64 -3.99 -18.99 2.66
C ASP A 64 -3.37 -19.74 1.48
N THR A 65 -3.42 -19.17 0.28
CA THR A 65 -2.83 -19.78 -0.92
C THR A 65 -1.96 -18.78 -1.67
N PRO A 66 -0.89 -19.27 -2.34
CA PRO A 66 -0.03 -18.38 -3.12
C PRO A 66 -0.74 -17.72 -4.29
N ASP A 67 -1.65 -18.44 -4.95
CA ASP A 67 -2.38 -17.89 -6.09
C ASP A 67 -3.29 -16.75 -5.67
N ARG A 68 -3.98 -16.90 -4.55
CA ARG A 68 -4.84 -15.83 -4.04
C ARG A 68 -4.03 -14.63 -3.58
N ALA A 69 -2.93 -14.87 -2.87
CA ALA A 69 -2.04 -13.79 -2.43
C ALA A 69 -1.53 -12.98 -3.63
N MET A 70 -1.11 -13.67 -4.69
CA MET A 70 -0.63 -13.01 -5.90
C MET A 70 -1.75 -12.25 -6.62
N SER A 71 -2.93 -12.85 -6.75
CA SER A 71 -4.08 -12.20 -7.40
C SER A 71 -4.49 -10.93 -6.66
N LEU A 72 -4.55 -10.99 -5.33
CA LEU A 72 -4.87 -9.83 -4.52
C LEU A 72 -3.80 -8.75 -4.63
N SER A 73 -2.53 -9.13 -4.65
CA SER A 73 -1.43 -8.18 -4.81
C SER A 73 -1.50 -7.46 -6.16
N ARG A 74 -1.83 -8.18 -7.23
CA ARG A 74 -2.02 -7.56 -8.55
C ARG A 74 -3.22 -6.63 -8.56
N ARG A 75 -4.29 -6.99 -7.85
CA ARG A 75 -5.45 -6.12 -7.72
C ARG A 75 -5.10 -4.84 -6.97
N VAL A 76 -4.33 -4.95 -5.88
CA VAL A 76 -3.86 -3.79 -5.13
C VAL A 76 -3.08 -2.85 -6.03
N GLU A 77 -2.17 -3.38 -6.82
CA GLU A 77 -1.37 -2.57 -7.76
C GLU A 77 -2.27 -1.77 -8.71
N ALA A 78 -3.24 -2.44 -9.32
CA ALA A 78 -4.14 -1.79 -10.27
C ALA A 78 -5.00 -0.72 -9.59
N VAL A 79 -5.53 -1.02 -8.41
CA VAL A 79 -6.40 -0.10 -7.67
C VAL A 79 -5.64 1.13 -7.21
N LEU A 80 -4.41 0.96 -6.71
CA LEU A 80 -3.58 2.09 -6.29
C LEU A 80 -3.23 2.98 -7.49
N ALA A 81 -2.88 2.38 -8.62
CA ALA A 81 -2.56 3.15 -9.84
C ALA A 81 -3.77 3.98 -10.30
N ASP A 82 -4.95 3.39 -10.28
CA ASP A 82 -6.19 4.09 -10.67
C ASP A 82 -6.60 5.15 -9.64
N GLY A 83 -6.17 5.00 -8.40
CA GLY A 83 -6.56 5.91 -7.31
C GLY A 83 -5.75 7.19 -7.21
N VAL A 84 -4.76 7.38 -8.08
CA VAL A 84 -3.95 8.60 -8.07
C VAL A 84 -4.82 9.77 -8.54
N ASP A 85 -5.10 10.68 -7.62
CA ASP A 85 -6.00 11.81 -7.85
C ASP A 85 -5.37 13.17 -7.52
N GLY A 86 -4.11 13.16 -7.08
CA GLY A 86 -3.41 14.38 -6.69
C GLY A 86 -3.69 14.85 -5.27
N ASP A 87 -4.44 14.09 -4.46
CA ASP A 87 -4.84 14.47 -3.12
C ASP A 87 -4.60 13.34 -2.09
N PRO A 88 -3.42 13.24 -1.51
CA PRO A 88 -2.20 14.01 -1.78
C PRO A 88 -1.26 13.35 -2.80
N VAL A 89 -1.58 12.15 -3.30
CA VAL A 89 -0.67 11.38 -4.13
C VAL A 89 -0.79 11.81 -5.58
N VAL A 90 0.32 12.27 -6.16
CA VAL A 90 0.37 12.72 -7.56
C VAL A 90 1.00 11.68 -8.47
N TYR A 91 1.62 10.64 -7.90
CA TYR A 91 2.32 9.61 -8.67
C TYR A 91 2.38 8.34 -7.84
N CYS A 92 2.14 7.23 -8.48
CA CYS A 92 2.27 5.91 -7.86
C CYS A 92 2.74 4.92 -8.91
N LYS A 93 3.86 4.26 -8.65
CA LYS A 93 4.39 3.24 -9.56
C LYS A 93 5.04 2.12 -8.75
N ARG A 94 4.80 0.89 -9.15
CA ARG A 94 5.50 -0.24 -8.55
C ARG A 94 7.00 -0.12 -8.83
N SER A 95 7.79 -0.21 -7.77
CA SER A 95 9.24 -0.17 -7.83
C SER A 95 9.84 -1.56 -7.78
N THR A 96 9.28 -2.45 -6.94
CA THR A 96 9.79 -3.80 -6.72
C THR A 96 8.63 -4.76 -6.49
N GLY A 97 8.83 -6.02 -6.87
CA GLY A 97 7.85 -7.08 -6.68
C GLY A 97 6.86 -7.17 -7.84
N PRO A 98 5.78 -7.93 -7.68
CA PRO A 98 5.41 -8.70 -6.48
C PRO A 98 6.27 -9.95 -6.29
N ASP A 99 6.77 -10.13 -5.07
CA ASP A 99 7.59 -11.27 -4.70
C ASP A 99 6.84 -12.15 -3.70
N LEU A 100 6.74 -13.43 -4.00
CA LEU A 100 6.10 -14.39 -3.11
C LEU A 100 7.09 -14.87 -2.06
N LEU A 101 6.70 -14.70 -0.79
CA LEU A 101 7.44 -15.19 0.36
C LEU A 101 6.58 -16.23 1.07
N VAL A 102 7.22 -17.23 1.65
CA VAL A 102 6.53 -18.21 2.48
C VAL A 102 6.96 -17.95 3.93
N ASP A 103 5.98 -17.66 4.78
CA ASP A 103 6.23 -17.35 6.18
C ASP A 103 5.27 -18.14 7.06
N GLY A 104 5.78 -19.25 7.62
CA GLY A 104 4.98 -20.11 8.48
C GLY A 104 3.80 -20.73 7.75
N ALA A 105 2.60 -20.47 8.26
CA ALA A 105 1.37 -21.07 7.76
C ALA A 105 0.68 -20.25 6.67
N CYS A 106 1.22 -19.08 6.31
CA CYS A 106 0.62 -18.23 5.31
C CYS A 106 1.60 -17.84 4.21
N PHE A 107 1.04 -17.36 3.11
CA PHE A 107 1.81 -16.87 1.97
C PHE A 107 1.74 -15.36 1.95
N ASP A 108 2.87 -14.72 1.72
CA ASP A 108 3.04 -13.28 1.76
C ASP A 108 3.57 -12.83 0.39
N VAL A 109 2.85 -11.92 -0.24
CA VAL A 109 3.32 -11.29 -1.47
C VAL A 109 3.71 -9.85 -1.15
N TYR A 110 4.99 -9.54 -1.36
CA TYR A 110 5.59 -8.26 -1.08
C TYR A 110 5.69 -7.42 -2.35
N SER A 111 5.29 -6.16 -2.25
CA SER A 111 5.48 -5.18 -3.32
C SER A 111 5.88 -3.84 -2.72
N LEU A 112 6.66 -3.08 -3.47
CA LEU A 112 7.08 -1.74 -3.09
C LEU A 112 6.63 -0.76 -4.15
N PHE A 113 5.94 0.30 -3.74
CA PHE A 113 5.45 1.35 -4.63
C PHE A 113 6.14 2.66 -4.31
N GLU A 114 6.63 3.32 -5.35
CA GLU A 114 7.12 4.69 -5.23
C GLU A 114 5.94 5.65 -5.32
N LEU A 115 5.80 6.51 -4.32
CA LEU A 115 4.79 7.54 -4.29
C LEU A 115 5.45 8.91 -4.27
N ILE A 116 4.85 9.85 -4.99
CA ILE A 116 5.18 11.25 -4.85
C ILE A 116 3.92 11.96 -4.37
N CYS A 117 4.06 12.67 -3.27
CA CYS A 117 2.95 13.31 -2.59
C CYS A 117 3.18 14.82 -2.53
N ARG A 118 2.10 15.57 -2.71
CA ARG A 118 2.11 16.99 -2.41
C ARG A 118 1.80 17.21 -0.95
N PRO A 119 2.22 18.34 -0.37
CA PRO A 119 1.88 18.62 1.03
C PRO A 119 0.37 18.85 1.17
N VAL A 120 -0.13 18.52 2.34
CA VAL A 120 -1.45 19.00 2.75
C VAL A 120 -1.27 20.42 3.24
N GLU A 121 -2.24 21.27 2.97
CA GLU A 121 -2.16 22.65 3.40
C GLU A 121 -2.22 22.71 4.93
N SER A 122 -1.28 23.44 5.50
CA SER A 122 -1.24 23.66 6.93
C SER A 122 -0.77 25.07 7.19
N GLU A 123 -1.44 25.77 8.04
CA GLU A 123 -1.07 27.11 8.43
C GLU A 123 -0.07 27.16 9.58
#